data_569a8ff11edf5cce5a1078f9d6a23a74
#
_entry.id   569a8ff11edf5cce5a1078f9d6a23a74
#
_cell.length_a   1.000
_cell.length_b   1.000
_cell.length_c   1.000
_cell.angle_alpha   90.00
_cell.angle_beta   90.00
_cell.angle_gamma   90.00
#
_symmetry.space_group_name_H-M   'P 1'
#
loop_
_entity.id
_entity.type
_entity.pdbx_description
1 polymer ?
#
loop_
_entity_poly.entity_id
_entity_poly.type
_entity_poly.pdbx_seq_one_letter_code
_entity_poly.pdbx_strand_id
1 'polypeptide(L)'
;DMEGSAYRIREVWYSYPDNKCRARQSYTRKDGRITEKDETSTSQIYDMLSIMLKARTFNTSQWKPGKRINFLMTDGNGVKNQTLIYRGKQRVKMRGGNKAYRCLKLSFIETNDRGKEKEVITFFVTDDANHIPVRLDMYLKFGSAKAFLTGARGLSK
;
A
#
# COMPACT_ATOMS: atom_id res chain seq x y z
N ASP A 1 -0.56 -15.17 3.62
CA ASP A 1 -1.83 -15.84 3.91
C ASP A 1 -2.66 -14.92 4.78
N MET A 2 -3.69 -14.33 4.20
CA MET A 2 -4.75 -13.67 4.97
C MET A 2 -5.78 -14.73 5.36
N GLU A 3 -5.43 -15.61 6.27
CA GLU A 3 -6.37 -16.50 6.92
C GLU A 3 -7.37 -15.66 7.70
N GLY A 4 -8.60 -15.59 7.21
CA GLY A 4 -9.70 -14.81 7.79
C GLY A 4 -10.48 -14.00 6.76
N SER A 5 -9.94 -13.75 5.58
CA SER A 5 -10.69 -13.16 4.47
C SER A 5 -11.57 -14.22 3.82
N ALA A 6 -12.84 -13.90 3.58
CA ALA A 6 -13.76 -14.78 2.85
C ALA A 6 -13.35 -14.96 1.38
N TYR A 7 -12.35 -14.22 0.90
CA TYR A 7 -11.92 -14.17 -0.48
C TYR A 7 -10.40 -14.16 -0.59
N ARG A 8 -9.89 -14.80 -1.64
CA ARG A 8 -8.49 -14.76 -2.04
C ARG A 8 -8.41 -14.09 -3.39
N ILE A 9 -7.71 -12.96 -3.48
CA ILE A 9 -7.42 -12.30 -4.76
C ILE A 9 -6.50 -13.23 -5.57
N ARG A 10 -6.87 -13.49 -6.83
CA ARG A 10 -6.03 -14.24 -7.78
C ARG A 10 -5.27 -13.30 -8.67
N GLU A 11 -5.99 -12.39 -9.30
CA GLU A 11 -5.46 -11.52 -10.35
C GLU A 11 -6.19 -10.18 -10.34
N VAL A 12 -5.45 -9.13 -10.70
CA VAL A 12 -5.99 -7.79 -10.96
C VAL A 12 -5.46 -7.34 -12.31
N TRP A 13 -6.34 -6.96 -13.22
CA TRP A 13 -5.99 -6.38 -14.51
C TRP A 13 -6.41 -4.93 -14.57
N TYR A 14 -5.54 -4.11 -15.14
CA TYR A 14 -5.83 -2.72 -15.41
C TYR A 14 -5.92 -2.47 -16.91
N SER A 15 -6.92 -1.70 -17.33
CA SER A 15 -7.06 -1.17 -18.68
C SER A 15 -7.54 0.27 -18.64
N TYR A 16 -7.38 0.98 -19.75
CA TYR A 16 -7.65 2.42 -19.80
C TYR A 16 -8.55 2.79 -20.98
N PRO A 17 -9.79 2.24 -21.07
CA PRO A 17 -10.72 2.61 -22.11
C PRO A 17 -11.22 4.04 -21.89
N ASP A 18 -11.31 4.83 -22.95
CA ASP A 18 -11.87 6.19 -22.95
C ASP A 18 -11.28 7.11 -21.85
N ASN A 19 -9.96 7.02 -21.61
CA ASN A 19 -9.25 7.76 -20.55
C ASN A 19 -9.73 7.48 -19.12
N LYS A 20 -10.41 6.35 -18.91
CA LYS A 20 -10.80 5.87 -17.56
C LYS A 20 -9.94 4.71 -17.14
N CYS A 21 -9.66 4.62 -15.84
CA CYS A 21 -9.03 3.43 -15.26
C CYS A 21 -10.12 2.39 -14.99
N ARG A 22 -9.95 1.21 -15.57
CA ARG A 22 -10.78 0.02 -15.31
C ARG A 22 -9.94 -1.01 -14.58
N ALA A 23 -10.38 -1.40 -13.40
CA ALA A 23 -9.76 -2.47 -12.61
C ALA A 23 -10.68 -3.68 -12.57
N ARG A 24 -10.25 -4.77 -13.20
CA ARG A 24 -10.94 -6.06 -13.17
C ARG A 24 -10.20 -6.97 -12.20
N GLN A 25 -10.94 -7.63 -11.31
CA GLN A 25 -10.38 -8.45 -10.24
C GLN A 25 -11.05 -9.82 -10.24
N SER A 26 -10.24 -10.85 -10.00
CA SER A 26 -10.69 -12.23 -9.86
C SER A 26 -10.38 -12.73 -8.44
N TYR A 27 -11.37 -13.33 -7.81
CA TYR A 27 -11.29 -13.87 -6.44
C TYR A 27 -11.65 -15.32 -6.40
N THR A 28 -11.00 -16.07 -5.49
CA THR A 28 -11.45 -17.39 -5.09
C THR A 28 -12.15 -17.29 -3.74
N ARG A 29 -13.40 -17.70 -3.66
CA ARG A 29 -14.15 -17.80 -2.41
C ARG A 29 -13.70 -19.01 -1.58
N LYS A 30 -14.13 -19.08 -0.30
CA LYS A 30 -13.86 -20.24 0.56
C LYS A 30 -14.39 -21.56 0.01
N ASP A 31 -15.49 -21.52 -0.74
CA ASP A 31 -16.09 -22.69 -1.43
C ASP A 31 -15.41 -23.05 -2.76
N GLY A 32 -14.29 -22.39 -3.09
CA GLY A 32 -13.52 -22.63 -4.32
C GLY A 32 -14.08 -21.92 -5.56
N ARG A 33 -15.26 -21.31 -5.51
CA ARG A 33 -15.83 -20.59 -6.66
C ARG A 33 -15.03 -19.32 -6.97
N ILE A 34 -14.87 -19.04 -8.26
CA ILE A 34 -14.25 -17.80 -8.75
C ILE A 34 -15.35 -16.76 -8.92
N THR A 35 -15.10 -15.57 -8.44
CA THR A 35 -15.95 -14.40 -8.63
C THR A 35 -15.11 -13.29 -9.26
N GLU A 36 -15.66 -12.62 -10.26
CA GLU A 36 -15.04 -11.45 -10.87
C GLU A 36 -15.77 -10.19 -10.45
N LYS A 37 -15.01 -9.11 -10.28
CA LYS A 37 -15.52 -7.75 -10.10
C LYS A 37 -14.82 -6.81 -11.08
N ASP A 38 -15.57 -5.86 -11.56
CA ASP A 38 -15.14 -4.89 -12.56
C ASP A 38 -15.52 -3.49 -12.09
N GLU A 39 -14.56 -2.59 -12.01
CA GLU A 39 -14.75 -1.25 -11.47
C GLU A 39 -14.04 -0.23 -12.36
N THR A 40 -14.71 0.88 -12.60
CA THR A 40 -14.22 1.95 -13.49
C THR A 40 -14.24 3.29 -12.79
N SER A 41 -13.18 4.09 -12.99
CA SER A 41 -13.05 5.44 -12.45
C SER A 41 -12.33 6.36 -13.44
N THR A 42 -12.63 7.65 -13.38
CA THR A 42 -11.86 8.70 -14.09
C THR A 42 -10.49 8.93 -13.46
N SER A 43 -10.29 8.49 -12.20
CA SER A 43 -9.00 8.53 -11.50
C SER A 43 -8.38 7.14 -11.48
N GLN A 44 -7.04 7.07 -11.38
CA GLN A 44 -6.33 5.81 -11.26
C GLN A 44 -6.78 5.05 -10.01
N ILE A 45 -7.17 3.79 -10.20
CA ILE A 45 -7.43 2.84 -9.11
C ILE A 45 -6.13 2.07 -8.84
N TYR A 46 -5.81 1.88 -7.58
CA TYR A 46 -4.64 1.12 -7.14
C TYR A 46 -5.05 -0.13 -6.36
N ASP A 47 -4.21 -1.12 -6.35
CA ASP A 47 -4.15 -2.17 -5.33
C ASP A 47 -2.96 -1.89 -4.38
N MET A 48 -2.75 -2.76 -3.39
CA MET A 48 -1.69 -2.58 -2.40
C MET A 48 -0.28 -2.55 -3.05
N LEU A 49 -0.01 -3.36 -4.05
CA LEU A 49 1.30 -3.43 -4.69
C LEU A 49 1.53 -2.24 -5.61
N SER A 50 0.54 -1.87 -6.42
CA SER A 50 0.65 -0.76 -7.35
C SER A 50 0.77 0.59 -6.64
N ILE A 51 0.10 0.81 -5.49
CA ILE A 51 0.30 2.05 -4.71
C ILE A 51 1.68 2.10 -4.05
N MET A 52 2.24 0.97 -3.64
CA MET A 52 3.62 0.91 -3.14
C MET A 52 4.63 1.27 -4.25
N LEU A 53 4.42 0.78 -5.47
CA LEU A 53 5.26 1.16 -6.62
C LEU A 53 5.09 2.63 -6.96
N LYS A 54 3.86 3.16 -6.96
CA LYS A 54 3.59 4.59 -7.16
C LYS A 54 4.27 5.45 -6.10
N ALA A 55 4.27 5.02 -4.84
CA ALA A 55 4.93 5.76 -3.75
C ALA A 55 6.43 5.97 -3.97
N ARG A 56 7.10 5.07 -4.70
CA ARG A 56 8.52 5.23 -5.09
C ARG A 56 8.76 6.40 -6.05
N THR A 57 7.74 6.86 -6.77
CA THR A 57 7.84 7.98 -7.71
C THR A 57 7.51 9.33 -7.09
N PHE A 58 7.21 9.38 -5.78
CA PHE A 58 6.84 10.62 -5.13
C PHE A 58 8.04 11.56 -4.99
N ASN A 59 7.87 12.82 -5.39
CA ASN A 59 8.82 13.86 -5.03
C ASN A 59 8.53 14.33 -3.60
N THR A 60 9.36 13.85 -2.65
CA THR A 60 9.17 14.09 -1.22
C THR A 60 9.94 15.28 -0.69
N SER A 61 10.70 16.00 -1.53
CA SER A 61 11.62 17.08 -1.13
C SER A 61 10.94 18.22 -0.37
N GLN A 62 9.69 18.54 -0.72
CA GLN A 62 8.89 19.61 -0.12
C GLN A 62 7.89 19.11 0.94
N TRP A 63 7.94 17.83 1.30
CA TRP A 63 6.95 17.28 2.21
C TRP A 63 7.23 17.66 3.67
N LYS A 64 6.17 18.14 4.34
CA LYS A 64 6.16 18.34 5.78
C LYS A 64 5.36 17.24 6.46
N PRO A 65 5.71 16.83 7.70
CA PRO A 65 4.90 15.89 8.47
C PRO A 65 3.43 16.33 8.51
N GLY A 66 2.52 15.38 8.29
CA GLY A 66 1.10 15.64 8.13
C GLY A 66 0.62 15.76 6.68
N LYS A 67 1.52 15.82 5.67
CA LYS A 67 1.13 15.78 4.26
C LYS A 67 0.28 14.54 3.98
N ARG A 68 -0.91 14.77 3.41
CA ARG A 68 -1.88 13.72 3.03
C ARG A 68 -1.88 13.52 1.52
N ILE A 69 -1.95 12.27 1.10
CA ILE A 69 -2.07 11.86 -0.31
C ILE A 69 -3.26 10.91 -0.38
N ASN A 70 -4.32 11.36 -1.07
CA ASN A 70 -5.52 10.58 -1.28
C ASN A 70 -5.45 9.84 -2.62
N PHE A 71 -5.97 8.64 -2.67
CA PHE A 71 -6.01 7.81 -3.86
C PHE A 71 -7.16 6.80 -3.77
N LEU A 72 -7.60 6.32 -4.93
CA LEU A 72 -8.58 5.24 -5.01
C LEU A 72 -7.87 3.90 -4.92
N MET A 73 -8.37 3.02 -4.08
CA MET A 73 -7.84 1.69 -3.91
C MET A 73 -8.95 0.64 -3.93
N THR A 74 -8.63 -0.50 -4.50
CA THR A 74 -9.47 -1.70 -4.42
C THR A 74 -8.76 -2.80 -3.64
N ASP A 75 -9.50 -3.43 -2.73
CA ASP A 75 -9.10 -4.65 -2.00
C ASP A 75 -9.96 -5.86 -2.42
N GLY A 76 -10.79 -5.63 -3.43
CA GLY A 76 -11.73 -6.61 -3.91
C GLY A 76 -13.16 -6.48 -3.41
N ASN A 77 -13.42 -5.59 -2.49
CA ASN A 77 -14.78 -5.31 -1.99
C ASN A 77 -15.31 -3.96 -2.47
N GLY A 78 -14.80 -3.45 -3.58
CA GLY A 78 -15.15 -2.17 -4.14
C GLY A 78 -14.00 -1.17 -4.09
N VAL A 79 -14.16 -0.05 -4.80
CA VAL A 79 -13.21 1.06 -4.80
C VAL A 79 -13.52 1.97 -3.62
N LYS A 80 -12.49 2.27 -2.82
CA LYS A 80 -12.57 3.17 -1.66
C LYS A 80 -11.51 4.25 -1.74
N ASN A 81 -11.83 5.42 -1.21
CA ASN A 81 -10.83 6.44 -0.96
C ASN A 81 -9.94 6.02 0.20
N GLN A 82 -8.64 6.08 -0.04
CA GLN A 82 -7.62 5.78 0.96
C GLN A 82 -6.65 6.95 1.08
N THR A 83 -5.93 7.00 2.19
CA THR A 83 -5.01 8.08 2.47
C THR A 83 -3.66 7.56 2.95
N LEU A 84 -2.58 8.06 2.35
CA LEU A 84 -1.25 8.00 2.94
C LEU A 84 -0.95 9.31 3.66
N ILE A 85 -0.42 9.24 4.88
CA ILE A 85 0.05 10.39 5.64
C ILE A 85 1.56 10.30 5.84
N TYR A 86 2.29 11.31 5.41
CA TYR A 86 3.70 11.43 5.70
C TYR A 86 3.90 11.83 7.16
N ARG A 87 4.66 11.04 7.92
CA ARG A 87 4.91 11.23 9.36
C ARG A 87 6.29 11.78 9.69
N GLY A 88 7.11 12.10 8.66
CA GLY A 88 8.47 12.58 8.85
C GLY A 88 9.50 11.49 8.61
N LYS A 89 10.75 11.76 9.05
CA LYS A 89 11.90 10.88 8.87
C LYS A 89 12.22 10.10 10.14
N GLN A 90 12.65 8.84 9.96
CA GLN A 90 13.02 7.97 11.08
C GLN A 90 14.18 7.04 10.68
N ARG A 91 15.12 6.76 11.60
CA ARG A 91 16.11 5.68 11.42
C ARG A 91 15.48 4.35 11.77
N VAL A 92 15.60 3.38 10.86
CA VAL A 92 15.05 2.03 10.99
C VAL A 92 16.17 1.03 11.00
N LYS A 93 16.32 0.28 12.10
CA LYS A 93 17.28 -0.83 12.19
C LYS A 93 16.71 -2.07 11.50
N MET A 94 17.55 -2.77 10.76
CA MET A 94 17.20 -4.05 10.15
C MET A 94 17.22 -5.18 11.19
N ARG A 95 16.38 -6.17 10.99
CA ARG A 95 16.37 -7.36 11.86
C ARG A 95 17.67 -8.16 11.66
N GLY A 96 18.33 -8.50 12.74
CA GLY A 96 19.52 -9.37 12.72
C GLY A 96 20.84 -8.70 12.31
N GLY A 97 20.91 -7.35 12.26
CA GLY A 97 22.14 -6.65 11.90
C GLY A 97 22.28 -5.26 12.51
N ASN A 98 23.49 -4.70 12.42
CA ASN A 98 23.78 -3.32 12.85
C ASN A 98 23.39 -2.27 11.80
N LYS A 99 22.91 -2.69 10.62
CA LYS A 99 22.57 -1.79 9.54
C LYS A 99 21.27 -1.04 9.84
N ALA A 100 21.32 0.29 9.73
CA ALA A 100 20.16 1.16 9.89
C ALA A 100 20.04 2.08 8.69
N TYR A 101 18.80 2.27 8.23
CA TYR A 101 18.47 3.16 7.13
C TYR A 101 17.76 4.42 7.63
N ARG A 102 18.06 5.57 7.02
CA ARG A 102 17.21 6.75 7.16
C ARG A 102 16.01 6.57 6.25
N CYS A 103 14.81 6.63 6.82
CA CYS A 103 13.57 6.33 6.11
C CYS A 103 12.57 7.46 6.25
N LEU A 104 11.75 7.63 5.22
CA LEU A 104 10.46 8.32 5.28
C LEU A 104 9.45 7.37 5.90
N LYS A 105 8.68 7.86 6.87
CA LYS A 105 7.58 7.12 7.52
C LYS A 105 6.26 7.54 6.89
N LEU A 106 5.52 6.59 6.33
CA LEU A 106 4.23 6.78 5.67
C LEU A 106 3.18 5.91 6.35
N SER A 107 2.10 6.52 6.83
CA SER A 107 0.97 5.82 7.44
C SER A 107 -0.15 5.64 6.43
N PHE A 108 -0.58 4.41 6.21
CA PHE A 108 -1.77 4.09 5.43
C PHE A 108 -2.98 4.13 6.36
N ILE A 109 -3.96 4.93 5.99
CA ILE A 109 -5.15 5.20 6.81
C ILE A 109 -6.39 4.68 6.09
N GLU A 110 -7.15 3.84 6.77
CA GLU A 110 -8.52 3.52 6.41
C GLU A 110 -9.50 4.44 7.13
N THR A 111 -10.50 4.92 6.41
CA THR A 111 -11.60 5.69 6.99
C THR A 111 -12.86 4.84 6.91
N ASN A 112 -13.52 4.63 8.05
CA ASN A 112 -14.78 3.89 8.09
C ASN A 112 -15.96 4.78 7.66
N ASP A 113 -17.15 4.19 7.52
CA ASP A 113 -18.38 4.87 7.08
C ASP A 113 -18.81 6.02 8.00
N ARG A 114 -18.32 6.05 9.24
CA ARG A 114 -18.55 7.13 10.23
C ARG A 114 -17.46 8.21 10.21
N GLY A 115 -16.56 8.18 9.21
CA GLY A 115 -15.45 9.13 9.09
C GLY A 115 -14.29 8.92 10.08
N LYS A 116 -14.31 7.84 10.89
CA LYS A 116 -13.23 7.54 11.84
C LYS A 116 -12.04 6.95 11.09
N GLU A 117 -10.89 7.58 11.25
CA GLU A 117 -9.62 7.14 10.68
C GLU A 117 -8.93 6.11 11.57
N LYS A 118 -8.35 5.10 10.93
CA LYS A 118 -7.53 4.07 11.57
C LYS A 118 -6.27 3.85 10.75
N GLU A 119 -5.11 3.92 11.40
CA GLU A 119 -3.85 3.49 10.79
C GLU A 119 -3.84 1.96 10.72
N VAL A 120 -3.66 1.42 9.51
CA VAL A 120 -3.67 -0.02 9.26
C VAL A 120 -2.32 -0.55 8.86
N ILE A 121 -1.49 0.28 8.22
CA ILE A 121 -0.14 -0.07 7.81
C ILE A 121 0.77 1.15 7.97
N THR A 122 2.00 0.94 8.45
CA THR A 122 3.09 1.91 8.35
C THR A 122 4.17 1.40 7.43
N PHE A 123 4.52 2.19 6.43
CA PHE A 123 5.62 1.95 5.50
C PHE A 123 6.83 2.77 5.91
N PHE A 124 8.00 2.14 5.85
CA PHE A 124 9.29 2.81 5.97
C PHE A 124 10.04 2.61 4.66
N VAL A 125 10.22 3.69 3.91
CA VAL A 125 10.95 3.67 2.64
C VAL A 125 12.23 4.49 2.79
N THR A 126 13.30 4.15 2.05
CA THR A 126 14.56 4.89 2.11
C THR A 126 14.35 6.36 1.77
N ASP A 127 15.07 7.25 2.48
CA ASP A 127 15.10 8.70 2.24
C ASP A 127 16.17 9.02 1.17
N ASP A 128 15.95 8.47 -0.02
CA ASP A 128 16.77 8.66 -1.22
C ASP A 128 15.86 8.60 -2.48
N ALA A 129 16.44 8.76 -3.65
CA ALA A 129 15.71 8.76 -4.92
C ALA A 129 15.02 7.42 -5.25
N ASN A 130 15.41 6.31 -4.62
CA ASN A 130 14.86 4.99 -4.90
C ASN A 130 13.61 4.68 -4.09
N HIS A 131 13.40 5.32 -2.92
CA HIS A 131 12.30 5.07 -2.00
C HIS A 131 12.02 3.58 -1.78
N ILE A 132 13.09 2.81 -1.45
CA ILE A 132 12.98 1.36 -1.29
C ILE A 132 12.24 1.03 0.01
N PRO A 133 11.20 0.18 -0.03
CA PRO A 133 10.54 -0.29 1.19
C PRO A 133 11.52 -1.10 2.05
N VAL A 134 11.81 -0.62 3.25
CA VAL A 134 12.76 -1.24 4.21
C VAL A 134 12.02 -2.05 5.26
N ARG A 135 10.88 -1.52 5.71
CA ARG A 135 10.05 -2.16 6.72
C ARG A 135 8.58 -1.81 6.51
N LEU A 136 7.72 -2.77 6.79
CA LEU A 136 6.28 -2.65 6.81
C LEU A 136 5.77 -3.10 8.18
N ASP A 137 5.00 -2.28 8.85
CA ASP A 137 4.29 -2.63 10.08
C ASP A 137 2.78 -2.70 9.77
N MET A 138 2.17 -3.86 9.97
CA MET A 138 0.74 -4.08 9.77
C MET A 138 0.04 -4.18 11.12
N TYR A 139 -1.02 -3.41 11.32
CA TYR A 139 -1.81 -3.40 12.56
C TYR A 139 -3.06 -4.27 12.39
N LEU A 140 -3.04 -5.45 12.97
CA LEU A 140 -4.10 -6.44 12.91
C LEU A 140 -5.05 -6.29 14.11
N LYS A 141 -6.21 -6.96 14.06
CA LYS A 141 -7.16 -6.96 15.20
C LYS A 141 -6.57 -7.55 16.49
N PHE A 142 -5.63 -8.49 16.35
CA PHE A 142 -5.04 -9.24 17.45
C PHE A 142 -3.53 -9.05 17.57
N GLY A 143 -3.01 -7.86 17.23
CA GLY A 143 -1.60 -7.56 17.34
C GLY A 143 -1.02 -6.84 16.13
N SER A 144 0.29 -6.98 15.91
CA SER A 144 0.98 -6.38 14.76
C SER A 144 1.93 -7.38 14.12
N ALA A 145 2.04 -7.31 12.80
CA ALA A 145 3.05 -8.03 12.04
C ALA A 145 4.05 -7.06 11.45
N LYS A 146 5.32 -7.47 11.32
CA LYS A 146 6.38 -6.66 10.72
C LYS A 146 7.08 -7.44 9.63
N ALA A 147 7.17 -6.86 8.44
CA ALA A 147 7.98 -7.36 7.34
C ALA A 147 9.23 -6.48 7.16
N PHE A 148 10.37 -7.10 6.89
CA PHE A 148 11.63 -6.41 6.65
C PHE A 148 12.19 -6.78 5.29
N LEU A 149 12.81 -5.81 4.63
CA LEU A 149 13.56 -6.06 3.40
C LEU A 149 14.74 -7.00 3.70
N THR A 150 14.90 -8.04 2.92
CA THR A 150 16.04 -8.97 3.01
C THR A 150 17.12 -8.68 1.97
N GLY A 151 16.76 -8.07 0.85
CA GLY A 151 17.69 -7.67 -0.20
C GLY A 151 17.02 -6.86 -1.30
N ALA A 152 17.80 -6.07 -2.02
CA ALA A 152 17.37 -5.33 -3.21
C ALA A 152 18.49 -5.33 -4.25
N ARG A 153 18.13 -5.44 -5.53
CA ARG A 153 19.03 -5.40 -6.69
C ARG A 153 18.47 -4.46 -7.74
N GLY A 154 19.33 -3.99 -8.67
CA GLY A 154 18.91 -3.14 -9.80
C GLY A 154 18.51 -1.71 -9.38
N LEU A 155 19.10 -1.20 -8.32
CA LEU A 155 18.86 0.17 -7.84
C LEU A 155 19.76 1.15 -8.60
N SER A 156 19.24 2.33 -8.93
CA SER A 156 20.07 3.45 -9.39
C SER A 156 20.99 3.91 -8.26
N LYS A 157 22.22 4.25 -8.62
CA LYS A 157 23.18 4.86 -7.70
C LYS A 157 22.86 6.34 -7.51
#